data_b0772d300a487942216a48e9783b8371
#
_entry.id   b0772d300a487942216a48e9783b8371
#
_cell.length_a   1.000
_cell.length_b   1.000
_cell.length_c   1.000
_cell.angle_alpha   90.00
_cell.angle_beta   90.00
_cell.angle_gamma   90.00
#
_symmetry.space_group_name_H-M   'P 1'
#
loop_
_entity.id
_entity.type
_entity.pdbx_description
1 polymer ?
#
loop_
_entity_poly.entity_id
_entity_poly.type
_entity_poly.pdbx_seq_one_letter_code
_entity_poly.pdbx_strand_id
1 'polypeptide(L)'
;MPKAIRYDQPGGPEVMKWVDVEVGEPKAGEVRIRQHAVGLNYIDVYFRTGLYPQALPGGLGMEAAGEVTAVGEGVTTFKAGDRVAYVGQPPGAYAQERVMPAERLVKLPDGISYDDAASVMLQGLTAHYLLRRTYPVKAGDTILIHAAAGGVGLLVCQWAKALGATVIGTIGSDEKAALAKAHGCDHPIVYTRENFTQRVKEITNGAGVPVVYDSIGKDTYIGSLDCLAPLGYFVSFGNASGPLPPIDSKEFSSRGSLFFTRPTLFSYIAKRADLEAAAAELFDVILSGKVKTSINQRYPLAEVGRAHADLESRKTTGSTILVP
;
A
#
# COMPACT_ATOMS: atom_id res chain seq x y z
N MET A 1 -23.39 20.88 2.45
CA MET A 1 -23.32 19.49 1.91
C MET A 1 -21.87 18.99 2.06
N PRO A 2 -21.65 17.70 2.32
CA PRO A 2 -20.30 17.16 2.30
C PRO A 2 -19.69 17.25 0.89
N LYS A 3 -18.36 17.25 0.84
CA LYS A 3 -17.61 17.39 -0.40
C LYS A 3 -16.79 16.13 -0.69
N ALA A 4 -16.51 15.91 -1.98
CA ALA A 4 -15.66 14.82 -2.44
C ALA A 4 -14.86 15.23 -3.69
N ILE A 5 -13.81 14.48 -3.96
CA ILE A 5 -13.11 14.56 -5.25
C ILE A 5 -13.88 13.75 -6.29
N ARG A 6 -14.11 14.39 -7.44
CA ARG A 6 -14.66 13.74 -8.65
C ARG A 6 -13.82 14.09 -9.85
N TYR A 7 -13.80 13.20 -10.84
CA TYR A 7 -13.17 13.43 -12.13
C TYR A 7 -13.98 12.75 -13.25
N ASP A 8 -13.96 13.37 -14.43
CA ASP A 8 -14.80 13.00 -15.55
C ASP A 8 -14.02 12.28 -16.67
N GLN A 9 -12.69 12.40 -16.64
CA GLN A 9 -11.78 11.78 -17.62
C GLN A 9 -10.43 11.51 -16.98
N PRO A 10 -9.68 10.49 -17.45
CA PRO A 10 -8.30 10.27 -17.02
C PRO A 10 -7.41 11.47 -17.37
N GLY A 11 -6.38 11.71 -16.53
CA GLY A 11 -5.45 12.81 -16.78
C GLY A 11 -4.46 13.03 -15.65
N GLY A 12 -3.84 14.20 -15.66
CA GLY A 12 -2.96 14.69 -14.60
C GLY A 12 -3.74 15.09 -13.33
N PRO A 13 -3.05 15.61 -12.30
CA PRO A 13 -3.70 16.02 -11.05
C PRO A 13 -4.82 17.06 -11.21
N GLU A 14 -4.80 17.84 -12.29
CA GLU A 14 -5.77 18.89 -12.61
C GLU A 14 -7.19 18.38 -12.91
N VAL A 15 -7.35 17.09 -13.24
CA VAL A 15 -8.69 16.52 -13.53
C VAL A 15 -9.52 16.33 -12.26
N MET A 16 -8.90 16.34 -11.08
CA MET A 16 -9.55 16.15 -9.79
C MET A 16 -10.25 17.42 -9.33
N LYS A 17 -11.59 17.35 -9.18
CA LYS A 17 -12.43 18.48 -8.80
C LYS A 17 -12.99 18.28 -7.39
N TRP A 18 -12.88 19.27 -6.53
CA TRP A 18 -13.47 19.30 -5.20
C TRP A 18 -14.90 19.84 -5.28
N VAL A 19 -15.88 18.97 -5.15
CA VAL A 19 -17.31 19.30 -5.42
C VAL A 19 -18.21 18.87 -4.27
N ASP A 20 -19.37 19.54 -4.14
CA ASP A 20 -20.44 19.11 -3.24
C ASP A 20 -21.05 17.80 -3.75
N VAL A 21 -21.38 16.89 -2.83
CA VAL A 21 -22.00 15.61 -3.15
C VAL A 21 -23.17 15.30 -2.22
N GLU A 22 -24.17 14.62 -2.75
CA GLU A 22 -25.21 13.98 -1.96
C GLU A 22 -24.74 12.58 -1.58
N VAL A 23 -24.65 12.30 -0.27
CA VAL A 23 -24.16 11.00 0.21
C VAL A 23 -25.30 9.99 0.35
N GLY A 24 -26.51 10.46 0.61
CA GLY A 24 -27.70 9.62 0.81
C GLY A 24 -27.71 8.87 2.15
N GLU A 25 -28.80 8.12 2.37
CA GLU A 25 -28.93 7.24 3.53
C GLU A 25 -28.40 5.83 3.18
N PRO A 26 -27.81 5.11 4.16
CA PRO A 26 -27.33 3.76 3.93
C PRO A 26 -28.48 2.79 3.69
N LYS A 27 -28.38 1.98 2.65
CA LYS A 27 -29.32 0.90 2.33
C LYS A 27 -29.06 -0.31 3.22
N ALA A 28 -29.88 -1.36 3.07
CA ALA A 28 -29.68 -2.65 3.75
C ALA A 28 -28.24 -3.15 3.56
N GLY A 29 -27.55 -3.50 4.64
CA GLY A 29 -26.16 -3.95 4.65
C GLY A 29 -25.09 -2.85 4.51
N GLU A 30 -25.49 -1.58 4.38
CA GLU A 30 -24.56 -0.45 4.24
C GLU A 30 -24.45 0.37 5.53
N VAL A 31 -23.38 1.16 5.59
CA VAL A 31 -23.17 2.18 6.64
C VAL A 31 -22.76 3.49 6.02
N ARG A 32 -23.08 4.62 6.69
CA ARG A 32 -22.52 5.93 6.38
C ARG A 32 -21.40 6.24 7.35
N ILE A 33 -20.28 6.72 6.80
CA ILE A 33 -19.07 7.06 7.55
C ILE A 33 -18.75 8.53 7.32
N ARG A 34 -18.48 9.24 8.40
CA ARG A 34 -17.77 10.52 8.38
C ARG A 34 -16.28 10.22 8.49
N GLN A 35 -15.52 10.59 7.47
CA GLN A 35 -14.10 10.32 7.43
C GLN A 35 -13.31 11.35 8.21
N HIS A 36 -12.30 10.91 8.95
CA HIS A 36 -11.39 11.75 9.75
C HIS A 36 -10.01 11.81 9.13
N ALA A 37 -9.61 10.76 8.45
CA ALA A 37 -8.35 10.70 7.71
C ALA A 37 -8.50 9.78 6.49
N VAL A 38 -7.83 10.12 5.40
CA VAL A 38 -7.85 9.39 4.13
C VAL A 38 -6.42 9.11 3.69
N GLY A 39 -6.11 7.88 3.30
CA GLY A 39 -4.78 7.51 2.81
C GLY A 39 -4.61 7.83 1.32
N LEU A 40 -3.44 8.32 0.95
CA LEU A 40 -3.01 8.50 -0.44
C LEU A 40 -2.08 7.37 -0.85
N ASN A 41 -2.37 6.72 -1.97
CA ASN A 41 -1.60 5.61 -2.48
C ASN A 41 -1.30 5.74 -3.97
N TYR A 42 -0.24 5.08 -4.43
CA TYR A 42 0.13 5.11 -5.85
C TYR A 42 -0.92 4.47 -6.76
N ILE A 43 -1.75 3.57 -6.24
CA ILE A 43 -2.88 2.99 -6.99
C ILE A 43 -3.93 4.06 -7.37
N ASP A 44 -4.07 5.12 -6.57
CA ASP A 44 -4.98 6.23 -6.87
C ASP A 44 -4.52 6.99 -8.13
N VAL A 45 -3.20 7.09 -8.34
CA VAL A 45 -2.60 7.60 -9.58
C VAL A 45 -2.95 6.70 -10.76
N TYR A 46 -2.90 5.36 -10.58
CA TYR A 46 -3.24 4.42 -11.66
C TYR A 46 -4.71 4.56 -12.11
N PHE A 47 -5.64 4.77 -11.17
CA PHE A 47 -7.03 5.04 -11.51
C PHE A 47 -7.18 6.42 -12.17
N ARG A 48 -6.58 7.46 -11.61
CA ARG A 48 -6.67 8.81 -12.16
C ARG A 48 -6.14 8.89 -13.60
N THR A 49 -5.01 8.24 -13.89
CA THR A 49 -4.37 8.25 -15.21
C THR A 49 -4.99 7.29 -16.21
N GLY A 50 -5.93 6.42 -15.76
CA GLY A 50 -6.57 5.42 -16.61
C GLY A 50 -5.76 4.16 -16.86
N LEU A 51 -4.62 3.97 -16.17
CA LEU A 51 -3.88 2.70 -16.20
C LEU A 51 -4.75 1.56 -15.65
N TYR A 52 -5.54 1.86 -14.61
CA TYR A 52 -6.59 0.96 -14.12
C TYR A 52 -7.95 1.54 -14.51
N PRO A 53 -8.79 0.77 -15.23
CA PRO A 53 -10.08 1.24 -15.68
C PRO A 53 -11.07 1.37 -14.51
N GLN A 54 -11.91 2.41 -14.57
CA GLN A 54 -13.10 2.54 -13.72
C GLN A 54 -14.20 3.31 -14.45
N ALA A 55 -15.44 3.19 -13.96
CA ALA A 55 -16.55 3.97 -14.48
C ALA A 55 -16.37 5.46 -14.19
N LEU A 56 -16.67 6.30 -15.17
CA LEU A 56 -16.62 7.76 -15.08
C LEU A 56 -18.01 8.38 -15.35
N PRO A 57 -18.37 9.48 -14.69
CA PRO A 57 -17.61 10.20 -13.66
C PRO A 57 -17.40 9.36 -12.40
N GLY A 58 -16.21 9.46 -11.80
CA GLY A 58 -15.80 8.60 -10.67
C GLY A 58 -15.18 9.37 -9.50
N GLY A 59 -15.00 8.65 -8.39
CA GLY A 59 -14.23 9.09 -7.24
C GLY A 59 -12.84 8.45 -7.21
N LEU A 60 -11.97 8.93 -6.33
CA LEU A 60 -10.63 8.36 -6.06
C LEU A 60 -10.48 8.04 -4.59
N GLY A 61 -9.37 7.39 -4.26
CA GLY A 61 -9.03 6.97 -2.90
C GLY A 61 -9.54 5.59 -2.57
N MET A 62 -8.68 4.78 -1.95
CA MET A 62 -8.94 3.36 -1.67
C MET A 62 -9.11 3.07 -0.19
N GLU A 63 -8.63 3.94 0.71
CA GLU A 63 -8.64 3.72 2.15
C GLU A 63 -8.97 4.99 2.93
N ALA A 64 -9.60 4.82 4.06
CA ALA A 64 -9.82 5.88 5.05
C ALA A 64 -10.13 5.28 6.42
N ALA A 65 -10.13 6.17 7.42
CA ALA A 65 -10.62 5.89 8.76
C ALA A 65 -11.57 7.00 9.22
N GLY A 66 -12.57 6.63 10.01
CA GLY A 66 -13.57 7.56 10.47
C GLY A 66 -14.55 6.93 11.45
N GLU A 67 -15.68 7.57 11.60
CA GLU A 67 -16.76 7.21 12.51
C GLU A 67 -18.03 6.85 11.75
N VAL A 68 -18.68 5.78 12.12
CA VAL A 68 -20.00 5.41 11.59
C VAL A 68 -21.03 6.43 12.09
N THR A 69 -21.75 7.07 11.17
CA THR A 69 -22.80 8.06 11.50
C THR A 69 -24.20 7.50 11.35
N ALA A 70 -24.39 6.50 10.49
CA ALA A 70 -25.66 5.80 10.32
C ALA A 70 -25.42 4.35 9.84
N VAL A 71 -26.39 3.48 10.13
CA VAL A 71 -26.37 2.08 9.70
C VAL A 71 -27.67 1.76 8.97
N GLY A 72 -27.58 0.99 7.89
CA GLY A 72 -28.72 0.49 7.13
C GLY A 72 -29.34 -0.75 7.78
N GLU A 73 -30.48 -1.16 7.24
CA GLU A 73 -31.18 -2.36 7.70
C GLU A 73 -30.27 -3.59 7.67
N GLY A 74 -30.41 -4.47 8.68
CA GLY A 74 -29.65 -5.73 8.79
C GLY A 74 -28.20 -5.59 9.25
N VAL A 75 -27.65 -4.39 9.41
CA VAL A 75 -26.30 -4.19 9.95
C VAL A 75 -26.33 -4.33 11.47
N THR A 76 -25.75 -5.41 11.99
CA THR A 76 -25.68 -5.70 13.43
C THR A 76 -24.26 -5.59 13.99
N THR A 77 -23.24 -5.57 13.12
CA THR A 77 -21.83 -5.54 13.49
C THR A 77 -21.32 -4.16 13.86
N PHE A 78 -22.00 -3.10 13.42
CA PHE A 78 -21.65 -1.69 13.65
C PHE A 78 -22.84 -0.90 14.15
N LYS A 79 -22.55 0.21 14.84
CA LYS A 79 -23.51 1.22 15.29
C LYS A 79 -22.92 2.62 15.10
N ALA A 80 -23.76 3.64 15.13
CA ALA A 80 -23.31 5.03 15.14
C ALA A 80 -22.37 5.28 16.34
N GLY A 81 -21.28 6.01 16.07
CA GLY A 81 -20.19 6.25 17.01
C GLY A 81 -19.06 5.22 16.96
N ASP A 82 -19.22 4.08 16.27
CA ASP A 82 -18.11 3.12 16.12
C ASP A 82 -16.97 3.73 15.29
N ARG A 83 -15.74 3.59 15.80
CA ARG A 83 -14.51 3.95 15.11
C ARG A 83 -14.14 2.84 14.15
N VAL A 84 -13.93 3.19 12.88
CA VAL A 84 -13.72 2.21 11.80
C VAL A 84 -12.64 2.66 10.83
N ALA A 85 -12.06 1.68 10.14
CA ALA A 85 -11.25 1.90 8.97
C ALA A 85 -11.64 0.93 7.86
N TYR A 86 -11.23 1.22 6.65
CA TYR A 86 -11.47 0.36 5.51
C TYR A 86 -10.40 0.51 4.43
N VAL A 87 -10.31 -0.51 3.60
CA VAL A 87 -9.68 -0.48 2.29
C VAL A 87 -10.58 -1.21 1.31
N GLY A 88 -10.86 -0.63 0.15
CA GLY A 88 -11.79 -1.31 -0.74
C GLY A 88 -12.08 -0.60 -2.05
N GLN A 89 -12.73 -1.36 -2.93
CA GLN A 89 -13.30 -0.92 -4.19
C GLN A 89 -14.83 -0.81 -4.08
N PRO A 90 -15.46 0.04 -4.92
CA PRO A 90 -14.85 0.96 -5.87
C PRO A 90 -14.12 2.11 -5.16
N PRO A 91 -13.15 2.80 -5.83
CA PRO A 91 -12.53 4.02 -5.31
C PRO A 91 -13.58 5.07 -4.93
N GLY A 92 -13.27 5.93 -3.95
CA GLY A 92 -14.20 6.96 -3.47
C GLY A 92 -13.91 7.42 -2.04
N ALA A 93 -12.73 7.07 -1.51
CA ALA A 93 -12.33 7.51 -0.18
C ALA A 93 -11.97 9.01 -0.13
N TYR A 94 -11.72 9.67 -1.26
CA TYR A 94 -11.47 11.12 -1.30
C TYR A 94 -12.79 11.90 -1.12
N ALA A 95 -13.37 11.78 0.05
CA ALA A 95 -14.65 12.38 0.43
C ALA A 95 -14.69 12.71 1.93
N GLN A 96 -15.51 13.66 2.31
CA GLN A 96 -15.76 13.94 3.73
C GLN A 96 -16.67 12.86 4.37
N GLU A 97 -17.62 12.37 3.58
CA GLU A 97 -18.53 11.28 3.98
C GLU A 97 -18.74 10.32 2.81
N ARG A 98 -19.01 9.04 3.14
CA ARG A 98 -19.45 8.07 2.13
C ARG A 98 -20.35 7.01 2.74
N VAL A 99 -21.19 6.42 1.88
CA VAL A 99 -21.92 5.18 2.14
C VAL A 99 -21.18 4.02 1.50
N MET A 100 -21.08 2.90 2.23
CA MET A 100 -20.41 1.70 1.71
C MET A 100 -20.90 0.44 2.43
N PRO A 101 -20.66 -0.77 1.85
CA PRO A 101 -21.01 -2.03 2.50
C PRO A 101 -20.29 -2.20 3.85
N ALA A 102 -21.05 -2.53 4.90
CA ALA A 102 -20.54 -2.76 6.25
C ALA A 102 -19.49 -3.88 6.31
N GLU A 103 -19.59 -4.87 5.44
CA GLU A 103 -18.66 -6.01 5.37
C GLU A 103 -17.21 -5.61 5.03
N ARG A 104 -16.98 -4.41 4.50
CA ARG A 104 -15.66 -3.89 4.14
C ARG A 104 -14.98 -3.13 5.27
N LEU A 105 -15.66 -2.91 6.37
CA LEU A 105 -15.15 -2.16 7.51
C LEU A 105 -14.48 -3.06 8.53
N VAL A 106 -13.45 -2.54 9.17
CA VAL A 106 -12.88 -3.11 10.40
C VAL A 106 -13.04 -2.11 11.55
N LYS A 107 -13.34 -2.60 12.75
CA LYS A 107 -13.33 -1.78 13.95
C LYS A 107 -11.90 -1.41 14.32
N LEU A 108 -11.70 -0.15 14.71
CA LEU A 108 -10.42 0.29 15.22
C LEU A 108 -10.30 -0.09 16.70
N PRO A 109 -9.23 -0.79 17.09
CA PRO A 109 -8.95 -1.01 18.51
C PRO A 109 -8.55 0.30 19.19
N ASP A 110 -8.69 0.31 20.51
CA ASP A 110 -8.13 1.38 21.32
C ASP A 110 -6.61 1.46 21.12
N GLY A 111 -6.09 2.70 21.05
CA GLY A 111 -4.66 2.95 20.79
C GLY A 111 -4.28 3.11 19.31
N ILE A 112 -5.16 2.79 18.36
CA ILE A 112 -4.97 3.13 16.95
C ILE A 112 -5.75 4.41 16.64
N SER A 113 -5.07 5.47 16.19
CA SER A 113 -5.70 6.72 15.75
C SER A 113 -6.33 6.58 14.36
N TYR A 114 -7.21 7.51 13.97
CA TYR A 114 -7.73 7.55 12.59
C TYR A 114 -6.60 7.78 11.57
N ASP A 115 -5.64 8.61 11.92
CA ASP A 115 -4.50 8.91 11.07
C ASP A 115 -3.62 7.68 10.84
N ASP A 116 -3.29 6.95 11.93
CA ASP A 116 -2.53 5.71 11.83
C ASP A 116 -3.29 4.69 10.97
N ALA A 117 -4.57 4.48 11.23
CA ALA A 117 -5.38 3.55 10.47
C ALA A 117 -5.43 3.91 8.97
N ALA A 118 -5.74 5.18 8.65
CA ALA A 118 -5.80 5.64 7.26
C ALA A 118 -4.44 5.58 6.55
N SER A 119 -3.34 5.56 7.29
CA SER A 119 -1.99 5.46 6.73
C SER A 119 -1.54 4.03 6.45
N VAL A 120 -2.27 3.01 6.98
CA VAL A 120 -1.78 1.62 6.94
C VAL A 120 -2.79 0.60 6.42
N MET A 121 -4.08 0.93 6.23
CA MET A 121 -5.03 -0.09 5.78
C MET A 121 -4.64 -0.69 4.43
N LEU A 122 -4.28 0.11 3.45
CA LEU A 122 -3.80 -0.41 2.17
C LEU A 122 -2.35 -0.87 2.25
N GLN A 123 -1.48 -0.02 2.77
CA GLN A 123 -0.03 -0.28 2.78
C GLN A 123 0.35 -1.38 3.75
N GLY A 124 -0.24 -1.40 4.95
CA GLY A 124 0.02 -2.41 5.99
C GLY A 124 -0.56 -3.77 5.64
N LEU A 125 -1.79 -3.83 5.11
CA LEU A 125 -2.35 -5.09 4.60
C LEU A 125 -1.59 -5.59 3.36
N THR A 126 -0.99 -4.69 2.57
CA THR A 126 -0.06 -5.07 1.51
C THR A 126 1.21 -5.68 2.11
N ALA A 127 1.84 -5.06 3.09
CA ALA A 127 2.99 -5.63 3.79
C ALA A 127 2.64 -6.98 4.42
N HIS A 128 1.46 -7.09 5.04
CA HIS A 128 0.97 -8.35 5.61
C HIS A 128 0.94 -9.47 4.57
N TYR A 129 0.21 -9.30 3.44
CA TYR A 129 0.12 -10.41 2.50
C TYR A 129 1.47 -10.72 1.83
N LEU A 130 2.31 -9.72 1.58
CA LEU A 130 3.65 -9.94 1.02
C LEU A 130 4.49 -10.84 1.94
N LEU A 131 4.56 -10.52 3.22
CA LEU A 131 5.42 -11.19 4.20
C LEU A 131 4.82 -12.46 4.78
N ARG A 132 3.48 -12.60 4.81
CA ARG A 132 2.79 -13.68 5.51
C ARG A 132 2.10 -14.69 4.60
N ARG A 133 1.71 -14.28 3.39
CA ARG A 133 0.85 -15.07 2.50
C ARG A 133 1.47 -15.36 1.14
N THR A 134 2.13 -14.38 0.52
CA THR A 134 2.74 -14.54 -0.82
C THR A 134 4.04 -15.33 -0.72
N TYR A 135 4.96 -14.85 0.07
CA TYR A 135 6.15 -15.57 0.50
C TYR A 135 6.22 -15.46 2.02
N PRO A 136 5.91 -16.53 2.76
CA PRO A 136 5.96 -16.50 4.22
C PRO A 136 7.41 -16.36 4.71
N VAL A 137 7.80 -15.12 5.04
CA VAL A 137 9.15 -14.78 5.49
C VAL A 137 9.44 -15.47 6.83
N LYS A 138 10.63 -16.06 6.94
CA LYS A 138 11.12 -16.77 8.12
C LYS A 138 12.35 -16.08 8.70
N ALA A 139 12.61 -16.35 9.97
CA ALA A 139 13.85 -15.92 10.60
C ALA A 139 15.06 -16.50 9.84
N GLY A 140 16.04 -15.63 9.57
CA GLY A 140 17.23 -15.97 8.77
C GLY A 140 17.09 -15.74 7.28
N ASP A 141 15.90 -15.49 6.73
CA ASP A 141 15.76 -15.11 5.32
C ASP A 141 16.43 -13.75 5.07
N THR A 142 17.03 -13.59 3.88
CA THR A 142 17.46 -12.29 3.36
C THR A 142 16.54 -11.90 2.22
N ILE A 143 15.80 -10.80 2.35
CA ILE A 143 14.83 -10.36 1.35
C ILE A 143 15.27 -9.08 0.65
N LEU A 144 14.82 -8.88 -0.59
CA LEU A 144 14.99 -7.62 -1.30
C LEU A 144 13.64 -6.93 -1.47
N ILE A 145 13.58 -5.63 -1.12
CA ILE A 145 12.44 -4.77 -1.42
C ILE A 145 12.86 -3.52 -2.16
N HIS A 146 12.17 -3.19 -3.24
CA HIS A 146 12.33 -1.91 -3.93
C HIS A 146 11.50 -0.80 -3.25
N ALA A 147 11.94 0.46 -3.40
CA ALA A 147 11.32 1.62 -2.76
C ALA A 147 11.21 1.49 -1.23
N ALA A 148 12.27 1.05 -0.57
CA ALA A 148 12.29 0.74 0.87
C ALA A 148 11.94 1.92 1.79
N ALA A 149 12.04 3.17 1.33
CA ALA A 149 11.64 4.37 2.07
C ALA A 149 10.21 4.86 1.76
N GLY A 150 9.46 4.15 0.92
CA GLY A 150 8.05 4.40 0.65
C GLY A 150 7.13 3.82 1.73
N GLY A 151 5.83 4.07 1.63
CA GLY A 151 4.87 3.64 2.65
C GLY A 151 4.89 2.12 2.91
N VAL A 152 4.70 1.29 1.88
CA VAL A 152 4.82 -0.17 2.01
C VAL A 152 6.24 -0.58 2.42
N GLY A 153 7.27 0.08 1.82
CA GLY A 153 8.67 -0.23 2.08
C GLY A 153 9.06 -0.12 3.55
N LEU A 154 8.71 0.99 4.22
CA LEU A 154 9.02 1.18 5.65
C LEU A 154 8.30 0.17 6.54
N LEU A 155 7.07 -0.22 6.20
CA LEU A 155 6.32 -1.23 6.95
C LEU A 155 6.93 -2.63 6.74
N VAL A 156 7.28 -2.98 5.50
CA VAL A 156 7.95 -4.26 5.18
C VAL A 156 9.30 -4.36 5.88
N CYS A 157 10.12 -3.30 5.86
CA CYS A 157 11.42 -3.30 6.53
C CYS A 157 11.28 -3.62 8.03
N GLN A 158 10.39 -2.89 8.73
CA GLN A 158 10.16 -3.09 10.16
C GLN A 158 9.59 -4.48 10.46
N TRP A 159 8.58 -4.90 9.70
CA TRP A 159 7.90 -6.17 9.97
C TRP A 159 8.77 -7.37 9.64
N ALA A 160 9.48 -7.36 8.51
CA ALA A 160 10.45 -8.40 8.17
C ALA A 160 11.56 -8.51 9.21
N LYS A 161 12.07 -7.35 9.70
CA LYS A 161 13.04 -7.32 10.80
C LYS A 161 12.47 -7.95 12.09
N ALA A 162 11.23 -7.65 12.43
CA ALA A 162 10.54 -8.25 13.57
C ALA A 162 10.32 -9.76 13.42
N LEU A 163 10.25 -10.27 12.18
CA LEU A 163 10.21 -11.70 11.86
C LEU A 163 11.59 -12.37 11.87
N GLY A 164 12.67 -11.61 12.09
CA GLY A 164 14.05 -12.12 12.13
C GLY A 164 14.73 -12.22 10.77
N ALA A 165 14.21 -11.54 9.75
CA ALA A 165 14.83 -11.49 8.44
C ALA A 165 15.88 -10.37 8.33
N THR A 166 16.80 -10.51 7.38
CA THR A 166 17.70 -9.46 6.90
C THR A 166 17.06 -8.76 5.70
N VAL A 167 17.02 -7.43 5.72
CA VAL A 167 16.35 -6.63 4.68
C VAL A 167 17.38 -5.88 3.84
N ILE A 168 17.39 -6.16 2.54
CA ILE A 168 18.05 -5.36 1.53
C ILE A 168 16.99 -4.45 0.91
N GLY A 169 17.27 -3.14 0.82
CA GLY A 169 16.30 -2.18 0.29
C GLY A 169 16.89 -1.26 -0.76
N THR A 170 16.21 -1.03 -1.89
CA THR A 170 16.66 -0.01 -2.85
C THR A 170 15.96 1.32 -2.62
N ILE A 171 16.73 2.40 -2.67
CA ILE A 171 16.29 3.78 -2.44
C ILE A 171 17.01 4.75 -3.39
N GLY A 172 16.43 5.97 -3.57
CA GLY A 172 16.92 6.94 -4.55
C GLY A 172 17.89 8.00 -4.01
N SER A 173 18.07 8.12 -2.67
CA SER A 173 18.95 9.14 -2.07
C SER A 173 19.49 8.72 -0.71
N ASP A 174 20.53 9.40 -0.23
CA ASP A 174 21.12 9.12 1.08
C ASP A 174 20.17 9.42 2.24
N GLU A 175 19.35 10.46 2.13
CA GLU A 175 18.32 10.77 3.12
C GLU A 175 17.30 9.64 3.23
N LYS A 176 16.85 9.10 2.09
CA LYS A 176 15.95 7.94 2.04
C LYS A 176 16.64 6.67 2.55
N ALA A 177 17.94 6.51 2.33
CA ALA A 177 18.72 5.40 2.88
C ALA A 177 18.79 5.46 4.41
N ALA A 178 19.05 6.64 4.98
CA ALA A 178 19.04 6.84 6.43
C ALA A 178 17.66 6.53 7.02
N LEU A 179 16.58 7.00 6.38
CA LEU A 179 15.21 6.71 6.79
C LEU A 179 14.90 5.20 6.77
N ALA A 180 15.20 4.51 5.66
CA ALA A 180 14.98 3.07 5.55
C ALA A 180 15.78 2.29 6.60
N LYS A 181 17.04 2.67 6.85
CA LYS A 181 17.89 2.06 7.86
C LYS A 181 17.32 2.23 9.27
N ALA A 182 16.81 3.41 9.60
CA ALA A 182 16.14 3.68 10.88
C ALA A 182 14.86 2.83 11.08
N HIS A 183 14.30 2.32 9.99
CA HIS A 183 13.11 1.46 9.97
C HIS A 183 13.42 -0.03 9.67
N GLY A 184 14.64 -0.49 9.93
CA GLY A 184 14.98 -1.91 9.89
C GLY A 184 15.50 -2.43 8.54
N CYS A 185 15.79 -1.57 7.55
CA CYS A 185 16.54 -1.96 6.37
C CYS A 185 18.00 -2.13 6.74
N ASP A 186 18.51 -3.36 6.70
CA ASP A 186 19.90 -3.68 7.09
C ASP A 186 20.92 -3.17 6.06
N HIS A 187 20.56 -3.33 4.77
CA HIS A 187 21.42 -2.99 3.64
C HIS A 187 20.69 -2.05 2.65
N PRO A 188 20.67 -0.74 2.91
CA PRO A 188 20.14 0.22 1.97
C PRO A 188 21.08 0.37 0.77
N ILE A 189 20.54 0.29 -0.47
CA ILE A 189 21.28 0.44 -1.73
C ILE A 189 20.77 1.69 -2.45
N VAL A 190 21.62 2.68 -2.64
CA VAL A 190 21.26 3.91 -3.35
C VAL A 190 21.44 3.70 -4.85
N TYR A 191 20.37 3.26 -5.52
CA TYR A 191 20.40 2.82 -6.93
C TYR A 191 20.78 3.91 -7.93
N THR A 192 20.78 5.18 -7.53
CA THR A 192 21.23 6.29 -8.39
C THR A 192 22.75 6.34 -8.60
N ARG A 193 23.51 5.63 -7.76
CA ARG A 193 24.99 5.54 -7.84
C ARG A 193 25.52 4.12 -7.72
N GLU A 194 24.70 3.16 -7.33
CA GLU A 194 25.07 1.77 -7.11
C GLU A 194 24.26 0.84 -8.04
N ASN A 195 24.92 -0.18 -8.59
CA ASN A 195 24.19 -1.27 -9.27
C ASN A 195 23.62 -2.21 -8.21
N PHE A 196 22.30 -2.18 -8.04
CA PHE A 196 21.66 -2.95 -6.99
C PHE A 196 21.81 -4.47 -7.15
N THR A 197 21.86 -4.97 -8.39
CA THR A 197 22.07 -6.41 -8.66
C THR A 197 23.45 -6.86 -8.19
N GLN A 198 24.47 -6.08 -8.49
CA GLN A 198 25.83 -6.36 -8.02
C GLN A 198 25.91 -6.31 -6.50
N ARG A 199 25.31 -5.28 -5.88
CA ARG A 199 25.30 -5.12 -4.43
C ARG A 199 24.58 -6.27 -3.72
N VAL A 200 23.44 -6.75 -4.26
CA VAL A 200 22.73 -7.91 -3.70
C VAL A 200 23.62 -9.15 -3.76
N LYS A 201 24.33 -9.40 -4.88
CA LYS A 201 25.27 -10.52 -5.00
C LYS A 201 26.43 -10.43 -3.99
N GLU A 202 26.98 -9.24 -3.77
CA GLU A 202 28.02 -9.03 -2.76
C GLU A 202 27.50 -9.31 -1.34
N ILE A 203 26.33 -8.77 -0.98
CA ILE A 203 25.72 -8.96 0.35
C ILE A 203 25.39 -10.44 0.62
N THR A 204 24.96 -11.17 -0.42
CA THR A 204 24.57 -12.58 -0.32
C THR A 204 25.68 -13.56 -0.67
N ASN A 205 26.91 -13.11 -0.86
CA ASN A 205 28.05 -13.93 -1.32
C ASN A 205 27.72 -14.75 -2.59
N GLY A 206 26.96 -14.16 -3.51
CA GLY A 206 26.54 -14.78 -4.77
C GLY A 206 25.32 -15.68 -4.69
N ALA A 207 24.77 -15.96 -3.49
CA ALA A 207 23.65 -16.88 -3.33
C ALA A 207 22.32 -16.32 -3.86
N GLY A 208 22.17 -14.99 -3.91
CA GLY A 208 20.89 -14.33 -4.22
C GLY A 208 19.92 -14.34 -3.03
N VAL A 209 18.70 -13.84 -3.26
CA VAL A 209 17.64 -13.76 -2.24
C VAL A 209 16.47 -14.69 -2.60
N PRO A 210 15.78 -15.29 -1.62
CA PRO A 210 14.63 -16.16 -1.86
C PRO A 210 13.41 -15.38 -2.38
N VAL A 211 13.35 -14.07 -2.16
CA VAL A 211 12.23 -13.25 -2.63
C VAL A 211 12.65 -11.82 -2.94
N VAL A 212 12.13 -11.29 -4.05
CA VAL A 212 12.19 -9.87 -4.40
C VAL A 212 10.76 -9.32 -4.43
N TYR A 213 10.52 -8.28 -3.63
CA TYR A 213 9.26 -7.51 -3.64
C TYR A 213 9.45 -6.25 -4.48
N ASP A 214 8.79 -6.20 -5.63
CA ASP A 214 8.97 -5.16 -6.64
C ASP A 214 7.68 -4.35 -6.86
N SER A 215 7.69 -3.08 -6.46
CA SER A 215 6.63 -2.10 -6.71
C SER A 215 6.95 -1.15 -7.88
N ILE A 216 8.14 -1.25 -8.45
CA ILE A 216 8.65 -0.34 -9.49
C ILE A 216 8.19 -0.80 -10.87
N GLY A 217 8.46 -2.06 -11.22
CA GLY A 217 8.01 -2.66 -12.47
C GLY A 217 9.05 -2.59 -13.58
N LYS A 218 8.75 -1.88 -14.68
CA LYS A 218 9.55 -1.86 -15.90
C LYS A 218 11.06 -1.68 -15.68
N ASP A 219 11.45 -0.72 -14.86
CA ASP A 219 12.86 -0.33 -14.71
C ASP A 219 13.68 -1.31 -13.86
N THR A 220 13.04 -2.13 -13.03
CA THR A 220 13.70 -3.05 -12.10
C THR A 220 13.57 -4.52 -12.47
N TYR A 221 12.69 -4.85 -13.41
CA TYR A 221 12.27 -6.21 -13.73
C TYR A 221 13.43 -7.20 -13.89
N ILE A 222 14.32 -6.96 -14.86
CA ILE A 222 15.43 -7.88 -15.16
C ILE A 222 16.42 -7.96 -13.99
N GLY A 223 16.80 -6.80 -13.42
CA GLY A 223 17.68 -6.77 -12.27
C GLY A 223 17.10 -7.48 -11.05
N SER A 224 15.78 -7.41 -10.86
CA SER A 224 15.07 -8.14 -9.79
C SER A 224 15.19 -9.67 -9.99
N LEU A 225 15.03 -10.16 -11.23
CA LEU A 225 15.23 -11.58 -11.54
C LEU A 225 16.67 -12.02 -11.30
N ASP A 226 17.66 -11.17 -11.64
CA ASP A 226 19.09 -11.45 -11.47
C ASP A 226 19.54 -11.45 -10.00
N CYS A 227 18.73 -10.90 -9.08
CA CYS A 227 18.96 -10.93 -7.64
C CYS A 227 18.47 -12.21 -6.96
N LEU A 228 17.61 -12.99 -7.62
CA LEU A 228 16.98 -14.16 -7.01
C LEU A 228 17.92 -15.36 -6.92
N ALA A 229 17.81 -16.10 -5.83
CA ALA A 229 18.33 -17.45 -5.71
C ALA A 229 17.52 -18.42 -6.60
N PRO A 230 18.05 -19.60 -6.96
CA PRO A 230 17.24 -20.65 -7.59
C PRO A 230 15.98 -20.95 -6.78
N LEU A 231 14.85 -21.17 -7.47
CA LEU A 231 13.51 -21.33 -6.88
C LEU A 231 13.00 -20.09 -6.12
N GLY A 232 13.59 -18.92 -6.35
CA GLY A 232 13.19 -17.66 -5.73
C GLY A 232 11.90 -17.08 -6.31
N TYR A 233 11.28 -16.18 -5.55
CA TYR A 233 10.01 -15.56 -5.85
C TYR A 233 10.19 -14.12 -6.35
N PHE A 234 9.81 -13.86 -7.59
CA PHE A 234 9.62 -12.50 -8.09
C PHE A 234 8.18 -12.05 -7.83
N VAL A 235 8.00 -11.16 -6.86
CA VAL A 235 6.70 -10.65 -6.44
C VAL A 235 6.52 -9.22 -6.94
N SER A 236 5.86 -9.05 -8.10
CA SER A 236 5.60 -7.75 -8.70
C SER A 236 4.27 -7.21 -8.18
N PHE A 237 4.29 -6.21 -7.27
CA PHE A 237 3.07 -5.69 -6.65
C PHE A 237 2.74 -4.23 -7.00
N GLY A 238 3.54 -3.58 -7.87
CA GLY A 238 3.30 -2.22 -8.34
C GLY A 238 3.83 -1.96 -9.75
N ASN A 239 3.59 -0.75 -10.27
CA ASN A 239 3.98 -0.29 -11.61
C ASN A 239 4.46 1.16 -11.59
N ALA A 240 5.27 1.57 -10.59
CA ALA A 240 5.65 2.97 -10.41
C ALA A 240 6.50 3.54 -11.57
N SER A 241 7.23 2.68 -12.31
CA SER A 241 7.94 3.05 -13.54
C SER A 241 7.25 2.60 -14.83
N GLY A 242 6.04 2.06 -14.70
CA GLY A 242 5.27 1.47 -15.77
C GLY A 242 5.10 -0.05 -15.61
N PRO A 243 4.19 -0.66 -16.41
CA PRO A 243 3.93 -2.08 -16.36
C PRO A 243 5.16 -2.89 -16.81
N LEU A 244 5.22 -4.15 -16.37
CA LEU A 244 6.22 -5.09 -16.87
C LEU A 244 6.09 -5.26 -18.39
N PRO A 245 7.22 -5.48 -19.12
CA PRO A 245 7.16 -5.90 -20.50
C PRO A 245 6.49 -7.28 -20.62
N PRO A 246 6.16 -7.73 -21.84
CA PRO A 246 5.76 -9.12 -22.06
C PRO A 246 6.79 -10.08 -21.45
N ILE A 247 6.31 -11.03 -20.67
CA ILE A 247 7.14 -11.97 -19.92
C ILE A 247 7.55 -13.14 -20.82
N ASP A 248 8.87 -13.35 -20.98
CA ASP A 248 9.41 -14.57 -21.57
C ASP A 248 9.67 -15.60 -20.46
N SER A 249 9.07 -16.79 -20.56
CA SER A 249 9.25 -17.88 -19.60
C SER A 249 10.71 -18.35 -19.49
N LYS A 250 11.51 -18.14 -20.54
CA LYS A 250 12.96 -18.41 -20.53
C LYS A 250 13.69 -17.64 -19.43
N GLU A 251 13.27 -16.41 -19.14
CA GLU A 251 13.87 -15.57 -18.10
C GLU A 251 13.81 -16.23 -16.73
N PHE A 252 12.77 -17.01 -16.47
CA PHE A 252 12.58 -17.71 -15.21
C PHE A 252 13.32 -19.05 -15.16
N SER A 253 13.26 -19.83 -16.23
CA SER A 253 13.92 -21.14 -16.28
C SER A 253 15.45 -21.03 -16.28
N SER A 254 16.02 -20.07 -17.03
CA SER A 254 17.47 -19.86 -17.13
C SER A 254 18.12 -19.37 -15.83
N ARG A 255 17.33 -18.75 -14.93
CA ARG A 255 17.78 -18.24 -13.63
C ARG A 255 17.49 -19.17 -12.46
N GLY A 256 17.19 -20.45 -12.74
CA GLY A 256 16.98 -21.45 -11.69
C GLY A 256 15.54 -21.71 -11.33
N SER A 257 14.64 -21.73 -12.31
CA SER A 257 13.20 -22.08 -12.12
C SER A 257 12.47 -21.17 -11.16
N LEU A 258 12.53 -19.87 -11.42
CA LEU A 258 11.93 -18.84 -10.55
C LEU A 258 10.40 -18.90 -10.56
N PHE A 259 9.80 -18.46 -9.46
CA PHE A 259 8.36 -18.25 -9.36
C PHE A 259 8.02 -16.78 -9.62
N PHE A 260 6.92 -16.54 -10.35
CA PHE A 260 6.38 -15.21 -10.59
C PHE A 260 4.95 -15.11 -10.04
N THR A 261 4.67 -14.00 -9.38
CA THR A 261 3.29 -13.64 -9.02
C THR A 261 3.07 -12.14 -9.12
N ARG A 262 1.85 -11.77 -9.53
CA ARG A 262 1.34 -10.39 -9.53
C ARG A 262 0.16 -10.30 -8.55
N PRO A 263 0.46 -10.22 -7.23
CA PRO A 263 -0.59 -10.24 -6.23
C PRO A 263 -1.38 -8.92 -6.23
N THR A 264 -2.65 -9.00 -5.82
CA THR A 264 -3.47 -7.84 -5.49
C THR A 264 -4.04 -8.02 -4.09
N LEU A 265 -4.04 -6.96 -3.27
CA LEU A 265 -4.59 -6.99 -1.92
C LEU A 265 -6.00 -7.59 -1.88
N PHE A 266 -6.85 -7.20 -2.83
CA PHE A 266 -8.27 -7.59 -2.83
C PHE A 266 -8.50 -9.08 -2.98
N SER A 267 -7.56 -9.83 -3.57
CA SER A 267 -7.62 -11.30 -3.60
C SER A 267 -7.37 -11.91 -2.22
N TYR A 268 -6.48 -11.31 -1.43
CA TYR A 268 -6.11 -11.78 -0.08
C TYR A 268 -7.14 -11.43 0.99
N ILE A 269 -7.93 -10.38 0.79
CA ILE A 269 -8.97 -9.91 1.72
C ILE A 269 -10.38 -10.03 1.15
N ALA A 270 -10.57 -10.89 0.15
CA ALA A 270 -11.88 -11.06 -0.51
C ALA A 270 -12.96 -11.55 0.47
N LYS A 271 -12.60 -12.44 1.37
CA LYS A 271 -13.49 -12.93 2.43
C LYS A 271 -13.38 -12.03 3.67
N ARG A 272 -14.50 -11.78 4.33
CA ARG A 272 -14.57 -11.01 5.57
C ARG A 272 -13.59 -11.54 6.63
N ALA A 273 -13.54 -12.84 6.85
CA ALA A 273 -12.65 -13.46 7.81
C ALA A 273 -11.15 -13.21 7.51
N ASP A 274 -10.76 -13.21 6.23
CA ASP A 274 -9.37 -12.92 5.82
C ASP A 274 -9.04 -11.44 6.07
N LEU A 275 -9.97 -10.52 5.81
CA LEU A 275 -9.80 -9.09 6.10
C LEU A 275 -9.63 -8.86 7.61
N GLU A 276 -10.50 -9.44 8.43
CA GLU A 276 -10.46 -9.29 9.88
C GLU A 276 -9.17 -9.87 10.47
N ALA A 277 -8.76 -11.08 10.06
CA ALA A 277 -7.52 -11.70 10.52
C ALA A 277 -6.29 -10.88 10.14
N ALA A 278 -6.22 -10.40 8.89
CA ALA A 278 -5.11 -9.58 8.43
C ALA A 278 -5.05 -8.21 9.13
N ALA A 279 -6.20 -7.58 9.36
CA ALA A 279 -6.28 -6.30 10.08
C ALA A 279 -5.91 -6.47 11.56
N ALA A 280 -6.34 -7.56 12.20
CA ALA A 280 -5.97 -7.86 13.58
C ALA A 280 -4.45 -8.03 13.71
N GLU A 281 -3.79 -8.84 12.86
CA GLU A 281 -2.34 -9.01 12.90
C GLU A 281 -1.60 -7.68 12.62
N LEU A 282 -2.11 -6.85 11.70
CA LEU A 282 -1.55 -5.52 11.43
C LEU A 282 -1.66 -4.61 12.66
N PHE A 283 -2.81 -4.53 13.29
CA PHE A 283 -2.98 -3.69 14.46
C PHE A 283 -2.16 -4.20 15.66
N ASP A 284 -2.04 -5.51 15.85
CA ASP A 284 -1.22 -6.11 16.90
C ASP A 284 0.26 -5.75 16.76
N VAL A 285 0.83 -5.80 15.54
CA VAL A 285 2.24 -5.43 15.35
C VAL A 285 2.48 -3.94 15.53
N ILE A 286 1.47 -3.09 15.28
CA ILE A 286 1.54 -1.65 15.55
C ILE A 286 1.42 -1.37 17.04
N LEU A 287 0.42 -1.92 17.72
CA LEU A 287 0.18 -1.73 19.15
C LEU A 287 1.33 -2.28 20.00
N SER A 288 1.97 -3.36 19.57
CA SER A 288 3.18 -3.89 20.23
C SER A 288 4.44 -3.07 19.98
N GLY A 289 4.38 -2.04 19.13
CA GLY A 289 5.52 -1.18 18.77
C GLY A 289 6.57 -1.83 17.87
N LYS A 290 6.32 -3.07 17.37
CA LYS A 290 7.20 -3.76 16.42
C LYS A 290 7.21 -3.07 15.04
N VAL A 291 6.08 -2.48 14.66
CA VAL A 291 5.92 -1.67 13.46
C VAL A 291 5.33 -0.32 13.87
N LYS A 292 5.96 0.74 13.43
CA LYS A 292 5.51 2.12 13.67
C LYS A 292 4.98 2.72 12.37
N THR A 293 3.88 3.45 12.46
CA THR A 293 3.37 4.26 11.36
C THR A 293 4.32 5.42 11.08
N SER A 294 4.46 5.78 9.81
CA SER A 294 5.35 6.87 9.39
C SER A 294 4.59 7.84 8.49
N ILE A 295 3.78 8.70 9.11
CA ILE A 295 2.98 9.73 8.40
C ILE A 295 3.87 10.96 8.21
N ASN A 296 4.54 11.02 7.06
CA ASN A 296 5.52 12.08 6.79
C ASN A 296 4.92 13.29 6.07
N GLN A 297 3.74 13.16 5.47
CA GLN A 297 3.05 14.25 4.77
C GLN A 297 1.58 14.29 5.14
N ARG A 298 1.05 15.52 5.26
CA ARG A 298 -0.36 15.81 5.48
C ARG A 298 -0.80 16.92 4.52
N TYR A 299 -1.93 16.71 3.85
CA TYR A 299 -2.54 17.72 2.97
C TYR A 299 -4.02 17.84 3.29
N PRO A 300 -4.61 19.04 3.18
CA PRO A 300 -6.06 19.16 3.09
C PRO A 300 -6.57 18.31 1.92
N LEU A 301 -7.69 17.60 2.08
CA LEU A 301 -8.25 16.78 1.00
C LEU A 301 -8.59 17.62 -0.25
N ALA A 302 -8.96 18.88 -0.07
CA ALA A 302 -9.18 19.83 -1.16
C ALA A 302 -7.91 20.10 -2.01
N GLU A 303 -6.71 19.86 -1.45
CA GLU A 303 -5.41 20.04 -2.12
C GLU A 303 -4.82 18.73 -2.66
N VAL A 304 -5.62 17.70 -2.83
CA VAL A 304 -5.17 16.36 -3.26
C VAL A 304 -4.36 16.39 -4.56
N GLY A 305 -4.63 17.34 -5.47
CA GLY A 305 -3.85 17.52 -6.69
C GLY A 305 -2.37 17.78 -6.42
N ARG A 306 -2.05 18.60 -5.40
CA ARG A 306 -0.67 18.84 -4.95
C ARG A 306 -0.05 17.57 -4.34
N ALA A 307 -0.82 16.85 -3.52
CA ALA A 307 -0.36 15.60 -2.92
C ALA A 307 -0.01 14.55 -3.98
N HIS A 308 -0.82 14.39 -5.03
CA HIS A 308 -0.52 13.52 -6.16
C HIS A 308 0.74 13.95 -6.91
N ALA A 309 0.91 15.24 -7.21
CA ALA A 309 2.10 15.77 -7.89
C ALA A 309 3.39 15.50 -7.08
N ASP A 310 3.35 15.67 -5.76
CA ASP A 310 4.50 15.40 -4.89
C ASP A 310 4.80 13.90 -4.79
N LEU A 311 3.78 13.03 -4.79
CA LEU A 311 3.94 11.58 -4.83
C LEU A 311 4.62 11.13 -6.16
N GLU A 312 4.10 11.60 -7.30
CA GLU A 312 4.63 11.25 -8.63
C GLU A 312 6.05 11.77 -8.86
N SER A 313 6.38 12.94 -8.31
CA SER A 313 7.74 13.50 -8.36
C SER A 313 8.73 12.87 -7.38
N ARG A 314 8.31 11.81 -6.64
CA ARG A 314 9.13 11.07 -5.67
C ARG A 314 9.65 11.93 -4.51
N LYS A 315 8.97 13.04 -4.19
CA LYS A 315 9.32 13.91 -3.06
C LYS A 315 8.87 13.35 -1.71
N THR A 316 7.90 12.43 -1.72
CA THR A 316 7.33 11.87 -0.51
C THR A 316 8.15 10.68 0.02
N THR A 317 8.00 10.42 1.33
CA THR A 317 8.50 9.24 2.05
C THR A 317 7.42 8.75 3.01
N GLY A 318 7.49 7.49 3.43
CA GLY A 318 6.47 6.93 4.33
C GLY A 318 5.06 7.07 3.76
N SER A 319 4.09 7.28 4.62
CA SER A 319 2.67 7.45 4.26
C SER A 319 2.29 8.92 4.17
N THR A 320 1.33 9.20 3.28
CA THR A 320 0.68 10.50 3.13
C THR A 320 -0.78 10.38 3.51
N ILE A 321 -1.28 11.28 4.34
CA ILE A 321 -2.72 11.36 4.63
C ILE A 321 -3.31 12.69 4.13
N LEU A 322 -4.57 12.59 3.74
CA LEU A 322 -5.42 13.70 3.36
C LEU A 322 -6.42 13.94 4.50
N VAL A 323 -6.58 15.20 4.90
CA VAL A 323 -7.50 15.61 5.98
C VAL A 323 -8.77 16.15 5.32
N PRO A 324 -9.94 15.49 5.52
CA PRO A 324 -11.20 15.86 4.90
C PRO A 324 -11.76 17.22 5.29
#